data_91138bfc41c2b3828acc2c732cfb78af
#
_entry.id   91138bfc41c2b3828acc2c732cfb78af
#
_cell.length_a   1.000
_cell.length_b   1.000
_cell.length_c   1.000
_cell.angle_alpha   90.00
_cell.angle_beta   90.00
_cell.angle_gamma   90.00
#
_symmetry.space_group_name_H-M   'P 1'
#
loop_
_entity.id
_entity.type
_entity.pdbx_description
1 polymer ?
#
loop_
_entity_poly.entity_id
_entity_poly.type
_entity_poly.pdbx_seq_one_letter_code
_entity_poly.pdbx_strand_id
1 'polypeptide(L)'
;RLIGMALLAVVMCENFTSCSDDEEKPTKNDDGVITNQKRLMEIKKTNAEGSLEIYTFSYDSKGRLTSVTDSWNGKEYTTRFTWGNNTIMGDGDSGESTYFLNNNNLVSSFNTIIQRINNSNPENTYNSSNQLINTSISRCTATYTWNNDRITKCFVEDKFSYNQYWEYTYSGKTCKGYFPLYTYNLFGDDYIFFAHPELIGMRTNQLPEQILIKGTDKGEYDDDYYQETCKSEYTYEDKFEFDYTLNKDGYLESCTIIHTDVNIIKQSFADKNGDGVITDNERNVTETDIDTTIVNYSFKWE
;
A
#
# COMPACT_ATOMS: atom_id res chain seq x y z
N ARG A 1 13.59 27.48 -48.55
CA ARG A 1 12.55 27.10 -47.57
C ARG A 1 13.15 26.20 -46.47
N LEU A 2 14.17 26.66 -45.75
CA LEU A 2 14.80 25.91 -44.66
C LEU A 2 15.43 26.87 -43.61
N ILE A 3 14.86 28.07 -43.44
CA ILE A 3 15.37 29.08 -42.49
C ILE A 3 14.31 29.44 -41.41
N GLY A 4 13.14 28.80 -41.45
CA GLY A 4 12.02 29.11 -40.52
C GLY A 4 11.91 28.24 -39.25
N MET A 5 12.72 27.19 -39.10
CA MET A 5 12.60 26.28 -37.95
C MET A 5 13.71 26.36 -36.90
N ALA A 6 14.71 27.20 -37.12
CA ALA A 6 15.83 27.37 -36.18
C ALA A 6 15.62 28.53 -35.16
N LEU A 7 14.58 29.35 -35.30
CA LEU A 7 14.35 30.49 -34.41
C LEU A 7 13.34 30.24 -33.29
N LEU A 8 12.65 29.08 -33.28
CA LEU A 8 11.68 28.74 -32.21
C LEU A 8 12.30 27.94 -31.06
N ALA A 9 13.52 27.46 -31.21
CA ALA A 9 14.23 26.68 -30.19
C ALA A 9 15.06 27.54 -29.21
N VAL A 10 15.28 28.82 -29.52
CA VAL A 10 16.13 29.73 -28.70
C VAL A 10 15.33 30.58 -27.72
N VAL A 11 14.00 30.71 -27.89
CA VAL A 11 13.16 31.53 -27.02
C VAL A 11 12.58 30.79 -25.82
N MET A 12 12.76 29.46 -25.74
CA MET A 12 12.30 28.67 -24.58
C MET A 12 13.38 28.39 -23.51
N CYS A 13 14.59 28.91 -23.67
CA CYS A 13 15.68 28.68 -22.70
C CYS A 13 15.98 29.87 -21.78
N GLU A 14 15.26 30.98 -21.83
CA GLU A 14 15.62 32.19 -21.06
C GLU A 14 14.67 32.55 -19.90
N ASN A 15 13.76 31.67 -19.49
CA ASN A 15 12.90 31.95 -18.33
C ASN A 15 13.05 30.94 -17.17
N PHE A 16 14.17 30.25 -17.06
CA PHE A 16 14.59 29.59 -15.83
C PHE A 16 15.68 30.39 -15.16
N THR A 17 15.38 31.64 -14.77
CA THR A 17 16.14 32.26 -13.69
C THR A 17 15.76 31.56 -12.41
N SER A 18 16.59 30.61 -12.06
CA SER A 18 16.99 30.17 -10.74
C SER A 18 16.57 31.14 -9.63
N CYS A 19 15.52 30.80 -8.90
CA CYS A 19 15.53 31.05 -7.48
C CYS A 19 16.40 29.95 -6.87
N SER A 20 17.65 30.29 -6.60
CA SER A 20 18.49 29.55 -5.68
C SER A 20 17.98 29.83 -4.27
N ASP A 21 16.90 29.17 -3.86
CA ASP A 21 16.75 28.85 -2.47
C ASP A 21 17.79 27.78 -2.18
N ASP A 22 18.68 28.09 -1.25
CA ASP A 22 19.62 27.15 -0.67
C ASP A 22 18.82 26.04 -0.01
N GLU A 23 18.38 25.05 -0.79
CA GLU A 23 17.91 23.78 -0.25
C GLU A 23 19.11 23.15 0.42
N GLU A 24 19.19 23.24 1.74
CA GLU A 24 20.13 22.45 2.55
C GLU A 24 19.98 21.00 2.10
N LYS A 25 21.00 20.50 1.39
CA LYS A 25 21.05 19.07 1.02
C LYS A 25 20.94 18.26 2.29
N PRO A 26 20.01 17.29 2.35
CA PRO A 26 19.87 16.45 3.53
C PRO A 26 21.21 15.79 3.84
N THR A 27 21.77 16.12 5.01
CA THR A 27 22.98 15.50 5.50
C THR A 27 22.66 14.08 5.93
N LYS A 28 23.31 13.08 5.33
CA LYS A 28 23.25 11.70 5.78
C LYS A 28 24.19 11.55 6.96
N ASN A 29 23.69 11.06 8.08
CA ASN A 29 24.57 10.52 9.13
C ASN A 29 25.15 9.17 8.69
N ASP A 30 26.25 8.72 9.31
CA ASP A 30 26.89 7.43 9.05
C ASP A 30 25.92 6.23 9.15
N ASP A 31 24.79 6.40 9.86
CA ASP A 31 23.71 5.40 10.02
C ASP A 31 22.62 5.51 8.92
N GLY A 32 22.77 6.36 7.89
CA GLY A 32 21.83 6.51 6.78
C GLY A 32 20.54 7.26 7.09
N VAL A 33 20.43 7.87 8.27
CA VAL A 33 19.24 8.63 8.70
C VAL A 33 19.27 10.05 8.13
N ILE A 34 18.20 10.45 7.47
CA ILE A 34 18.01 11.80 6.92
C ILE A 34 17.65 12.76 8.08
N THR A 35 18.61 13.59 8.52
CA THR A 35 18.51 14.39 9.75
C THR A 35 17.63 15.64 9.66
N ASN A 36 17.17 16.06 8.47
CA ASN A 36 16.41 17.31 8.29
C ASN A 36 14.95 17.09 7.86
N GLN A 37 14.44 15.86 7.86
CA GLN A 37 13.02 15.61 7.61
C GLN A 37 12.22 15.60 8.90
N LYS A 38 11.05 16.23 8.87
CA LYS A 38 10.07 16.11 9.94
C LYS A 38 9.61 14.65 10.05
N ARG A 39 9.31 14.23 11.26
CA ARG A 39 8.82 12.90 11.59
C ARG A 39 7.31 12.90 11.68
N LEU A 40 6.71 11.81 11.24
CA LEU A 40 5.29 11.58 11.39
C LEU A 40 4.97 11.27 12.86
N MET A 41 4.23 12.16 13.53
CA MET A 41 3.90 12.03 14.96
C MET A 41 2.53 11.44 15.19
N GLU A 42 1.59 11.68 14.30
CA GLU A 42 0.21 11.24 14.47
C GLU A 42 -0.46 11.03 13.10
N ILE A 43 -1.26 9.98 12.99
CA ILE A 43 -2.25 9.78 11.95
C ILE A 43 -3.62 9.66 12.63
N LYS A 44 -4.60 10.43 12.17
CA LYS A 44 -6.01 10.23 12.51
C LYS A 44 -6.73 9.74 11.28
N LYS A 45 -7.49 8.67 11.44
CA LYS A 45 -8.34 8.07 10.41
C LYS A 45 -9.78 8.16 10.86
N THR A 46 -10.64 8.71 10.02
CA THR A 46 -12.08 8.82 10.28
C THR A 46 -12.84 8.23 9.09
N ASN A 47 -13.69 7.25 9.33
CA ASN A 47 -14.57 6.69 8.30
C ASN A 47 -15.86 7.52 8.14
N ALA A 48 -16.68 7.17 7.16
CA ALA A 48 -17.95 7.86 6.87
C ALA A 48 -18.94 7.82 8.04
N GLU A 49 -18.85 6.82 8.91
CA GLU A 49 -19.71 6.65 10.10
C GLU A 49 -19.24 7.48 11.30
N GLY A 50 -18.10 8.19 11.16
CA GLY A 50 -17.50 8.99 12.22
C GLY A 50 -16.66 8.19 13.22
N SER A 51 -16.37 6.92 12.95
CA SER A 51 -15.43 6.15 13.77
C SER A 51 -14.04 6.73 13.63
N LEU A 52 -13.40 7.01 14.77
CA LEU A 52 -12.07 7.64 14.84
C LEU A 52 -11.05 6.62 15.34
N GLU A 53 -9.96 6.50 14.60
CA GLU A 53 -8.79 5.69 14.91
C GLU A 53 -7.56 6.62 14.90
N ILE A 54 -6.72 6.55 15.94
CA ILE A 54 -5.58 7.46 16.10
C ILE A 54 -4.31 6.62 16.32
N TYR A 55 -3.31 6.85 15.47
CA TYR A 55 -1.98 6.28 15.62
C TYR A 55 -1.00 7.36 16.07
N THR A 56 -0.34 7.15 17.19
CA THR A 56 0.67 8.08 17.73
C THR A 56 2.05 7.42 17.71
N PHE A 57 3.04 8.11 17.17
CA PHE A 57 4.39 7.62 16.94
C PHE A 57 5.38 8.31 17.88
N SER A 58 6.27 7.54 18.51
CA SER A 58 7.36 8.05 19.33
C SER A 58 8.71 7.60 18.79
N TYR A 59 9.72 8.48 18.90
CA TYR A 59 11.04 8.24 18.32
C TYR A 59 12.15 8.47 19.37
N ASP A 60 13.27 7.79 19.18
CA ASP A 60 14.50 8.08 19.92
C ASP A 60 15.24 9.29 19.33
N SER A 61 16.34 9.69 19.98
CA SER A 61 17.17 10.82 19.53
C SER A 61 17.82 10.60 18.15
N LYS A 62 17.93 9.34 17.68
CA LYS A 62 18.43 8.99 16.35
C LYS A 62 17.34 8.97 15.28
N GLY A 63 16.09 9.21 15.64
CA GLY A 63 14.94 9.19 14.73
C GLY A 63 14.34 7.82 14.48
N ARG A 64 14.75 6.81 15.23
CA ARG A 64 14.19 5.46 15.11
C ARG A 64 12.90 5.37 15.91
N LEU A 65 11.89 4.76 15.33
CA LEU A 65 10.60 4.54 16.00
C LEU A 65 10.79 3.69 17.26
N THR A 66 10.29 4.17 18.39
CA THR A 66 10.33 3.45 19.68
C THR A 66 9.00 2.90 20.11
N SER A 67 7.91 3.53 19.69
CA SER A 67 6.58 2.98 19.91
C SER A 67 5.54 3.55 18.94
N VAL A 68 4.49 2.75 18.73
CA VAL A 68 3.23 3.18 18.12
C VAL A 68 2.13 2.86 19.10
N THR A 69 1.27 3.83 19.38
CA THR A 69 0.03 3.63 20.13
C THR A 69 -1.14 3.80 19.16
N ASP A 70 -1.92 2.75 19.02
CA ASP A 70 -3.19 2.73 18.31
C ASP A 70 -4.33 2.94 19.33
N SER A 71 -5.18 3.92 19.06
CA SER A 71 -6.33 4.24 19.89
C SER A 71 -7.61 4.13 19.05
N TRP A 72 -8.45 3.16 19.40
CA TRP A 72 -9.70 2.87 18.73
C TRP A 72 -10.82 2.58 19.75
N ASN A 73 -11.97 3.24 19.62
CA ASN A 73 -13.13 3.08 20.52
C ASN A 73 -12.79 3.20 22.01
N GLY A 74 -11.88 4.13 22.38
CA GLY A 74 -11.47 4.37 23.76
C GLY A 74 -10.56 3.29 24.33
N LYS A 75 -10.08 2.36 23.53
CA LYS A 75 -9.03 1.41 23.87
C LYS A 75 -7.72 1.83 23.21
N GLU A 76 -6.63 1.63 23.93
CA GLU A 76 -5.29 1.90 23.44
C GLU A 76 -4.48 0.61 23.42
N TYR A 77 -3.77 0.40 22.31
CA TYR A 77 -2.86 -0.71 22.09
C TYR A 77 -1.49 -0.13 21.75
N THR A 78 -0.46 -0.53 22.46
CA THR A 78 0.88 0.01 22.26
C THR A 78 1.84 -1.09 21.85
N THR A 79 2.51 -0.90 20.71
CA THR A 79 3.65 -1.70 20.29
C THR A 79 4.93 -0.92 20.51
N ARG A 80 5.92 -1.52 21.19
CA ARG A 80 7.25 -0.95 21.45
C ARG A 80 8.28 -1.59 20.54
N PHE A 81 9.19 -0.79 20.01
CA PHE A 81 10.22 -1.25 19.07
C PHE A 81 11.62 -1.17 19.69
N THR A 82 12.38 -2.25 19.55
CA THR A 82 13.77 -2.36 19.95
C THR A 82 14.63 -2.61 18.72
N TRP A 83 15.59 -1.74 18.45
CA TRP A 83 16.49 -1.79 17.31
C TRP A 83 17.79 -2.51 17.65
N GLY A 84 18.04 -3.66 17.01
CA GLY A 84 19.30 -4.39 17.02
C GLY A 84 20.19 -4.05 15.81
N ASN A 85 21.25 -4.80 15.61
CA ASN A 85 22.16 -4.58 14.48
C ASN A 85 21.49 -4.91 13.13
N ASN A 86 20.81 -6.06 13.05
CA ASN A 86 20.18 -6.54 11.82
C ASN A 86 18.71 -6.91 12.06
N THR A 87 18.10 -6.44 13.15
CA THR A 87 16.72 -6.77 13.51
C THR A 87 16.05 -5.57 14.16
N ILE A 88 14.73 -5.50 13.97
CA ILE A 88 13.84 -4.66 14.75
C ILE A 88 12.83 -5.59 15.40
N MET A 89 12.70 -5.52 16.72
CA MET A 89 11.71 -6.31 17.47
C MET A 89 10.58 -5.38 17.91
N GLY A 90 9.35 -5.76 17.61
CA GLY A 90 8.13 -5.15 18.14
C GLY A 90 7.54 -6.03 19.22
N ASP A 91 7.17 -5.43 20.34
CA ASP A 91 6.47 -6.07 21.46
C ASP A 91 5.25 -5.23 21.81
N GLY A 92 4.08 -5.80 21.69
CA GLY A 92 2.83 -5.10 21.87
C GLY A 92 1.69 -5.99 22.34
N ASP A 93 0.56 -5.36 22.60
CA ASP A 93 -0.65 -6.05 23.09
C ASP A 93 -1.15 -7.12 22.10
N SER A 94 -0.86 -6.96 20.80
CA SER A 94 -1.14 -7.93 19.74
C SER A 94 -0.10 -9.05 19.67
N GLY A 95 0.99 -8.94 20.43
CA GLY A 95 2.09 -9.88 20.53
C GLY A 95 3.40 -9.37 19.91
N GLU A 96 4.36 -10.30 19.75
CA GLU A 96 5.70 -10.00 19.29
C GLU A 96 5.81 -10.06 17.75
N SER A 97 6.57 -9.12 17.17
CA SER A 97 7.00 -9.13 15.78
C SER A 97 8.52 -9.03 15.69
N THR A 98 9.11 -9.55 14.63
CA THR A 98 10.55 -9.42 14.36
C THR A 98 10.73 -9.12 12.88
N TYR A 99 11.44 -8.04 12.57
CA TYR A 99 11.81 -7.63 11.24
C TYR A 99 13.31 -7.86 11.06
N PHE A 100 13.71 -8.62 10.05
CA PHE A 100 15.10 -8.92 9.72
C PHE A 100 15.58 -7.97 8.63
N LEU A 101 16.70 -7.29 8.90
CA LEU A 101 17.28 -6.31 7.98
C LEU A 101 18.40 -6.93 7.15
N ASN A 102 18.45 -6.57 5.87
CA ASN A 102 19.58 -6.87 5.00
C ASN A 102 20.73 -5.86 5.21
N ASN A 103 21.83 -6.04 4.48
CA ASN A 103 23.00 -5.15 4.56
C ASN A 103 22.74 -3.68 4.16
N ASN A 104 21.61 -3.40 3.52
CA ASN A 104 21.19 -2.04 3.15
C ASN A 104 20.16 -1.45 4.15
N ASN A 105 20.00 -2.09 5.33
CA ASN A 105 18.99 -1.76 6.34
C ASN A 105 17.54 -1.79 5.83
N LEU A 106 17.25 -2.67 4.86
CA LEU A 106 15.91 -2.92 4.38
C LEU A 106 15.36 -4.22 4.98
N VAL A 107 14.07 -4.27 5.26
CA VAL A 107 13.41 -5.48 5.80
C VAL A 107 13.42 -6.57 4.73
N SER A 108 14.29 -7.57 4.90
CA SER A 108 14.37 -8.73 4.02
C SER A 108 13.29 -9.76 4.30
N SER A 109 12.89 -9.90 5.55
CA SER A 109 11.79 -10.75 5.99
C SER A 109 11.26 -10.28 7.33
N PHE A 110 10.05 -10.69 7.69
CA PHE A 110 9.49 -10.38 9.00
C PHE A 110 8.58 -11.52 9.49
N ASN A 111 8.38 -11.56 10.81
CA ASN A 111 7.61 -12.59 11.48
C ASN A 111 6.68 -11.91 12.49
N THR A 112 5.38 -12.03 12.28
CA THR A 112 4.35 -11.60 13.23
C THR A 112 3.67 -12.81 13.86
N ILE A 113 2.90 -12.65 14.92
CA ILE A 113 2.15 -13.75 15.54
C ILE A 113 1.22 -14.44 14.53
N ILE A 114 0.53 -13.67 13.71
CA ILE A 114 -0.40 -14.22 12.69
C ILE A 114 0.36 -15.09 11.70
N GLN A 115 1.57 -14.70 11.31
CA GLN A 115 2.40 -15.45 10.36
C GLN A 115 3.04 -16.67 11.00
N ARG A 116 3.38 -16.63 12.29
CA ARG A 116 3.87 -17.80 13.04
C ARG A 116 2.83 -18.92 13.08
N ILE A 117 1.55 -18.59 13.22
CA ILE A 117 0.46 -19.57 13.18
C ILE A 117 0.38 -20.22 11.80
N ASN A 118 0.66 -19.48 10.73
CA ASN A 118 0.57 -19.96 9.35
C ASN A 118 1.90 -20.51 8.80
N ASN A 119 2.98 -20.55 9.58
CA ASN A 119 4.34 -20.96 9.18
C ASN A 119 4.87 -20.24 7.92
N SER A 120 4.53 -18.98 7.74
CA SER A 120 4.88 -18.22 6.53
C SER A 120 5.46 -16.84 6.90
N ASN A 121 6.76 -16.72 6.71
CA ASN A 121 7.43 -15.42 6.81
C ASN A 121 7.44 -14.75 5.43
N PRO A 122 7.03 -13.50 5.30
CA PRO A 122 7.24 -12.74 4.07
C PRO A 122 8.73 -12.59 3.77
N GLU A 123 9.09 -12.74 2.51
CA GLU A 123 10.44 -12.50 2.00
C GLU A 123 10.39 -11.38 0.97
N ASN A 124 11.21 -10.36 1.16
CA ASN A 124 11.29 -9.19 0.31
C ASN A 124 12.55 -9.20 -0.54
N THR A 125 12.42 -8.82 -1.81
CA THR A 125 13.53 -8.65 -2.74
C THR A 125 13.56 -7.21 -3.27
N TYR A 126 14.77 -6.68 -3.46
CA TYR A 126 15.00 -5.29 -3.83
C TYR A 126 15.87 -5.18 -5.09
N ASN A 127 15.65 -4.15 -5.90
CA ASN A 127 16.53 -3.82 -7.01
C ASN A 127 17.80 -3.08 -6.51
N SER A 128 18.70 -2.75 -7.44
CA SER A 128 19.94 -2.02 -7.13
C SER A 128 19.72 -0.60 -6.59
N SER A 129 18.53 -0.03 -6.76
CA SER A 129 18.12 1.26 -6.20
C SER A 129 17.44 1.13 -4.84
N ASN A 130 17.44 -0.06 -4.23
CA ASN A 130 16.77 -0.38 -2.96
C ASN A 130 15.24 -0.22 -2.99
N GLN A 131 14.62 -0.33 -4.15
CA GLN A 131 13.17 -0.35 -4.30
C GLN A 131 12.66 -1.79 -4.20
N LEU A 132 11.56 -1.99 -3.48
CA LEU A 132 10.91 -3.30 -3.37
C LEU A 132 10.42 -3.76 -4.75
N ILE A 133 10.86 -4.93 -5.20
CA ILE A 133 10.42 -5.52 -6.48
C ILE A 133 9.61 -6.79 -6.31
N ASN A 134 9.73 -7.44 -5.16
CA ASN A 134 8.96 -8.65 -4.88
C ASN A 134 8.75 -8.86 -3.39
N THR A 135 7.56 -9.31 -3.01
CA THR A 135 7.24 -9.85 -1.69
C THR A 135 6.61 -11.23 -1.88
N SER A 136 7.20 -12.24 -1.25
CA SER A 136 6.67 -13.61 -1.30
C SER A 136 6.23 -14.06 0.08
N ILE A 137 5.00 -14.54 0.21
CA ILE A 137 4.42 -15.04 1.46
C ILE A 137 3.78 -16.40 1.16
N SER A 138 4.39 -17.48 1.64
CA SER A 138 3.80 -18.84 1.53
C SER A 138 3.32 -19.19 0.10
N ARG A 139 2.10 -18.83 -0.23
CA ARG A 139 1.45 -19.12 -1.52
C ARG A 139 1.25 -17.91 -2.41
N CYS A 140 1.38 -16.70 -1.87
CA CYS A 140 1.17 -15.46 -2.59
C CYS A 140 2.49 -14.78 -2.92
N THR A 141 2.57 -14.20 -4.11
CA THR A 141 3.72 -13.41 -4.56
C THR A 141 3.21 -12.08 -5.11
N ALA A 142 3.73 -10.97 -4.56
CA ALA A 142 3.49 -9.64 -5.08
C ALA A 142 4.72 -9.15 -5.83
N THR A 143 4.56 -8.71 -7.07
CA THR A 143 5.63 -8.17 -7.93
C THR A 143 5.35 -6.71 -8.24
N TYR A 144 6.32 -5.84 -7.99
CA TYR A 144 6.19 -4.39 -8.13
C TYR A 144 6.97 -3.87 -9.34
N THR A 145 6.35 -3.01 -10.11
CA THR A 145 6.97 -2.33 -11.24
C THR A 145 7.15 -0.86 -10.92
N TRP A 146 8.37 -0.37 -11.09
CA TRP A 146 8.76 1.01 -10.83
C TRP A 146 9.08 1.77 -12.12
N ASN A 147 8.75 3.05 -12.14
CA ASN A 147 9.24 4.01 -13.11
C ASN A 147 9.91 5.14 -12.32
N ASN A 148 11.24 5.13 -12.28
CA ASN A 148 12.07 5.94 -11.37
C ASN A 148 11.68 5.71 -9.90
N ASP A 149 11.13 6.73 -9.22
CA ASP A 149 10.69 6.72 -7.82
C ASP A 149 9.20 6.40 -7.62
N ARG A 150 8.48 5.98 -8.68
CA ARG A 150 7.03 5.70 -8.65
C ARG A 150 6.74 4.23 -8.86
N ILE A 151 5.92 3.66 -8.00
CA ILE A 151 5.28 2.37 -8.28
C ILE A 151 4.25 2.63 -9.37
N THR A 152 4.31 1.90 -10.47
CA THR A 152 3.32 2.02 -11.54
C THR A 152 2.35 0.85 -11.56
N LYS A 153 2.81 -0.31 -11.14
CA LYS A 153 2.01 -1.54 -11.09
C LYS A 153 2.43 -2.42 -9.93
N CYS A 154 1.46 -3.18 -9.41
CA CYS A 154 1.71 -4.35 -8.58
C CYS A 154 0.88 -5.50 -9.14
N PHE A 155 1.49 -6.68 -9.24
CA PHE A 155 0.80 -7.91 -9.59
C PHE A 155 0.91 -8.88 -8.42
N VAL A 156 -0.23 -9.32 -7.91
CA VAL A 156 -0.33 -10.31 -6.84
C VAL A 156 -0.84 -11.60 -7.43
N GLU A 157 -0.07 -12.66 -7.28
CA GLU A 157 -0.39 -14.01 -7.72
C GLU A 157 -0.56 -14.93 -6.52
N ASP A 158 -1.69 -15.62 -6.42
CA ASP A 158 -1.89 -16.75 -5.50
C ASP A 158 -1.82 -18.06 -6.28
N LYS A 159 -1.11 -19.05 -5.74
CA LYS A 159 -0.88 -20.35 -6.40
C LYS A 159 -2.15 -21.13 -6.70
N PHE A 160 -3.29 -20.78 -6.12
CA PHE A 160 -4.50 -21.58 -6.24
C PHE A 160 -5.55 -21.00 -7.20
N SER A 161 -5.84 -19.71 -7.18
CA SER A 161 -6.89 -19.17 -8.07
C SER A 161 -6.96 -17.66 -8.18
N TYR A 162 -6.21 -16.93 -7.36
CA TYR A 162 -6.42 -15.51 -7.12
C TYR A 162 -5.33 -14.68 -7.73
N ASN A 163 -5.70 -13.80 -8.65
CA ASN A 163 -4.77 -12.84 -9.25
C ASN A 163 -5.30 -11.44 -9.11
N GLN A 164 -4.44 -10.51 -8.68
CA GLN A 164 -4.74 -9.08 -8.61
C GLN A 164 -3.76 -8.27 -9.46
N TYR A 165 -4.28 -7.26 -10.14
CA TYR A 165 -3.51 -6.26 -10.86
C TYR A 165 -3.81 -4.90 -10.28
N TRP A 166 -2.76 -4.21 -9.82
CA TRP A 166 -2.83 -2.86 -9.26
C TRP A 166 -2.17 -1.90 -10.23
N GLU A 167 -2.85 -0.83 -10.56
CA GLU A 167 -2.34 0.24 -11.42
C GLU A 167 -2.39 1.57 -10.67
N TYR A 168 -1.26 2.28 -10.66
CA TYR A 168 -1.11 3.56 -9.97
C TYR A 168 -1.06 4.70 -10.97
N THR A 169 -1.91 5.69 -10.80
CA THR A 169 -1.94 6.92 -11.57
C THR A 169 -1.51 8.10 -10.72
N TYR A 170 -0.74 9.03 -11.30
CA TYR A 170 -0.15 10.16 -10.61
C TYR A 170 -0.46 11.48 -11.32
N SER A 171 -0.87 12.51 -10.57
CA SER A 171 -1.06 13.88 -11.08
C SER A 171 0.24 14.68 -11.18
N GLY A 172 1.35 14.13 -10.68
CA GLY A 172 2.62 14.83 -10.55
C GLY A 172 2.77 15.65 -9.26
N LYS A 173 1.79 15.60 -8.37
CA LYS A 173 1.91 16.19 -7.02
C LYS A 173 2.94 15.44 -6.18
N THR A 174 3.71 16.17 -5.38
CA THR A 174 4.72 15.62 -4.46
C THR A 174 4.53 16.21 -3.07
N CYS A 175 4.95 15.49 -2.05
CA CYS A 175 5.05 16.00 -0.68
C CYS A 175 6.50 15.97 -0.18
N LYS A 176 6.80 16.66 0.91
CA LYS A 176 8.03 16.44 1.68
C LYS A 176 7.87 15.18 2.54
N GLY A 177 8.94 14.41 2.69
CA GLY A 177 8.89 13.09 3.31
C GLY A 177 8.39 12.02 2.34
N TYR A 178 8.10 10.84 2.89
CA TYR A 178 7.52 9.73 2.12
C TYR A 178 6.02 9.65 2.34
N PHE A 179 5.29 9.18 1.34
CA PHE A 179 3.85 8.99 1.46
C PHE A 179 3.56 7.76 2.33
N PRO A 180 2.96 7.93 3.53
CA PRO A 180 2.86 6.82 4.49
C PRO A 180 1.81 5.77 4.11
N LEU A 181 0.79 6.12 3.33
CA LEU A 181 -0.33 5.23 3.02
C LEU A 181 -0.05 4.19 1.92
N TYR A 182 1.13 4.22 1.26
CA TYR A 182 1.49 3.18 0.29
C TYR A 182 1.51 1.77 0.86
N THR A 183 1.77 1.66 2.15
CA THR A 183 1.95 0.38 2.82
C THR A 183 0.65 -0.22 3.34
N TYR A 184 -0.40 0.60 3.46
CA TYR A 184 -1.67 0.23 4.11
C TYR A 184 -2.30 -1.06 3.55
N ASN A 185 -2.27 -1.25 2.23
CA ASN A 185 -2.88 -2.43 1.61
C ASN A 185 -1.88 -3.56 1.31
N LEU A 186 -0.57 -3.32 1.44
CA LEU A 186 0.47 -4.26 1.05
C LEU A 186 0.98 -5.10 2.21
N PHE A 187 1.00 -4.56 3.42
CA PHE A 187 1.61 -5.16 4.60
C PHE A 187 0.67 -5.24 5.82
N GLY A 188 -0.62 -4.94 5.63
CA GLY A 188 -1.58 -4.91 6.72
C GLY A 188 -1.28 -3.79 7.74
N ASP A 189 -1.58 -4.05 9.01
CA ASP A 189 -1.45 -3.07 10.10
C ASP A 189 -0.03 -3.00 10.68
N ASP A 190 1.01 -3.24 9.87
CA ASP A 190 2.40 -3.09 10.32
C ASP A 190 2.79 -1.60 10.39
N TYR A 191 2.40 -0.96 11.49
CA TYR A 191 2.52 0.49 11.75
C TYR A 191 3.95 1.04 11.63
N ILE A 192 4.98 0.19 11.77
CA ILE A 192 6.37 0.61 11.56
C ILE A 192 6.59 1.13 10.14
N PHE A 193 5.89 0.60 9.15
CA PHE A 193 6.03 1.01 7.77
C PHE A 193 5.30 2.32 7.44
N PHE A 194 4.34 2.77 8.27
CA PHE A 194 3.79 4.12 8.16
C PHE A 194 4.80 5.18 8.57
N ALA A 195 5.56 4.89 9.64
CA ALA A 195 6.58 5.80 10.14
C ALA A 195 7.88 5.72 9.31
N HIS A 196 8.19 4.54 8.80
CA HIS A 196 9.43 4.20 8.11
C HIS A 196 9.18 3.40 6.82
N PRO A 197 8.47 3.96 5.81
CA PRO A 197 8.23 3.24 4.55
C PRO A 197 9.52 2.93 3.78
N GLU A 198 10.61 3.65 4.08
CA GLU A 198 11.93 3.37 3.53
C GLU A 198 12.51 2.02 3.96
N LEU A 199 12.06 1.44 5.08
CA LEU A 199 12.49 0.12 5.53
C LEU A 199 12.08 -1.00 4.58
N ILE A 200 11.01 -0.79 3.81
CA ILE A 200 10.56 -1.70 2.75
C ILE A 200 10.80 -1.15 1.35
N GLY A 201 11.70 -0.17 1.21
CA GLY A 201 12.05 0.39 -0.09
C GLY A 201 10.97 1.25 -0.74
N MET A 202 9.94 1.65 -0.01
CA MET A 202 8.86 2.53 -0.47
C MET A 202 9.24 4.00 -0.30
N ARG A 203 10.31 4.42 -0.98
CA ARG A 203 10.91 5.77 -0.87
C ARG A 203 10.33 6.71 -1.92
N THR A 204 9.01 6.89 -1.91
CA THR A 204 8.37 7.82 -2.85
C THR A 204 7.74 9.00 -2.12
N ASN A 205 7.96 10.19 -2.67
CA ASN A 205 7.27 11.42 -2.28
C ASN A 205 6.17 11.78 -3.28
N GLN A 206 5.98 10.97 -4.31
CA GLN A 206 4.94 11.17 -5.31
C GLN A 206 3.58 10.75 -4.74
N LEU A 207 2.59 11.61 -4.91
CA LEU A 207 1.24 11.35 -4.43
C LEU A 207 0.41 10.69 -5.54
N PRO A 208 -0.09 9.48 -5.35
CA PRO A 208 -0.98 8.85 -6.33
C PRO A 208 -2.30 9.62 -6.41
N GLU A 209 -2.82 9.79 -7.60
CA GLU A 209 -4.17 10.34 -7.82
C GLU A 209 -5.21 9.23 -7.72
N GLN A 210 -4.84 8.04 -8.20
CA GLN A 210 -5.71 6.87 -8.19
C GLN A 210 -4.88 5.59 -8.07
N ILE A 211 -5.45 4.62 -7.37
CA ILE A 211 -5.04 3.21 -7.40
C ILE A 211 -6.25 2.42 -7.89
N LEU A 212 -6.06 1.62 -8.93
CA LEU A 212 -7.07 0.72 -9.46
C LEU A 212 -6.60 -0.72 -9.25
N ILE A 213 -7.40 -1.50 -8.53
CA ILE A 213 -7.13 -2.92 -8.27
C ILE A 213 -8.18 -3.73 -9.01
N LYS A 214 -7.75 -4.68 -9.83
CA LYS A 214 -8.61 -5.63 -10.53
C LYS A 214 -8.20 -7.03 -10.17
N GLY A 215 -9.18 -7.85 -9.86
CA GLY A 215 -8.91 -9.24 -9.54
C GLY A 215 -9.97 -10.18 -10.09
N THR A 216 -9.55 -11.43 -10.22
CA THR A 216 -10.45 -12.54 -10.59
C THR A 216 -10.19 -13.71 -9.67
N ASP A 217 -11.25 -14.34 -9.22
CA ASP A 217 -11.21 -15.61 -8.54
C ASP A 217 -12.15 -16.60 -9.25
N LYS A 218 -11.75 -17.85 -9.35
CA LYS A 218 -12.54 -18.90 -9.98
C LYS A 218 -12.63 -20.10 -9.05
N GLY A 219 -13.85 -20.49 -8.79
CA GLY A 219 -14.14 -21.65 -7.94
C GLY A 219 -15.07 -22.63 -8.61
N GLU A 220 -14.96 -23.86 -8.18
CA GLU A 220 -15.93 -24.91 -8.50
C GLU A 220 -16.32 -25.54 -7.16
N TYR A 221 -17.61 -25.60 -6.86
CA TYR A 221 -18.13 -26.23 -5.66
C TYR A 221 -19.39 -27.01 -5.96
N ASP A 222 -19.59 -28.07 -5.18
CA ASP A 222 -20.79 -28.85 -5.24
C ASP A 222 -21.89 -28.21 -4.42
N ASP A 223 -23.00 -27.86 -5.06
CA ASP A 223 -24.19 -27.39 -4.38
C ASP A 223 -25.03 -28.55 -3.92
N ASP A 224 -24.99 -28.86 -2.62
CA ASP A 224 -25.71 -29.98 -2.05
C ASP A 224 -27.24 -29.84 -2.13
N TYR A 225 -27.73 -28.59 -2.21
CA TYR A 225 -29.16 -28.30 -2.27
C TYR A 225 -29.75 -28.62 -3.65
N TYR A 226 -28.99 -28.26 -4.71
CA TYR A 226 -29.42 -28.52 -6.09
C TYR A 226 -28.83 -29.82 -6.67
N GLN A 227 -27.91 -30.48 -5.96
CA GLN A 227 -27.15 -31.66 -6.41
C GLN A 227 -26.39 -31.43 -7.72
N GLU A 228 -25.90 -30.23 -7.90
CA GLU A 228 -25.23 -29.77 -9.11
C GLU A 228 -23.83 -29.24 -8.78
N THR A 229 -22.94 -29.26 -9.76
CA THR A 229 -21.65 -28.61 -9.65
C THR A 229 -21.79 -27.17 -10.11
N CYS A 230 -21.52 -26.21 -9.22
CA CYS A 230 -21.52 -24.79 -9.53
C CYS A 230 -20.12 -24.32 -9.86
N LYS A 231 -19.96 -23.65 -11.01
CA LYS A 231 -18.76 -22.90 -11.34
C LYS A 231 -19.00 -21.44 -11.07
N SER A 232 -18.18 -20.86 -10.23
CA SER A 232 -18.23 -19.43 -9.92
C SER A 232 -17.02 -18.70 -10.51
N GLU A 233 -17.26 -17.57 -11.11
CA GLU A 233 -16.25 -16.59 -11.47
C GLU A 233 -16.60 -15.29 -10.74
N TYR A 234 -15.72 -14.88 -9.84
CA TYR A 234 -15.80 -13.64 -9.11
C TYR A 234 -14.78 -12.67 -9.69
N THR A 235 -15.25 -11.52 -10.16
CA THR A 235 -14.38 -10.43 -10.59
C THR A 235 -14.69 -9.21 -9.75
N TYR A 236 -13.66 -8.48 -9.37
CA TYR A 236 -13.82 -7.25 -8.61
C TYR A 236 -12.90 -6.15 -9.16
N GLU A 237 -13.33 -4.94 -8.94
CA GLU A 237 -12.59 -3.73 -9.25
C GLU A 237 -12.70 -2.78 -8.06
N ASP A 238 -11.57 -2.57 -7.37
CA ASP A 238 -11.44 -1.57 -6.31
C ASP A 238 -10.78 -0.33 -6.87
N LYS A 239 -11.44 0.80 -6.78
CA LYS A 239 -10.92 2.10 -7.19
C LYS A 239 -10.73 2.98 -5.97
N PHE A 240 -9.50 3.41 -5.73
CA PHE A 240 -9.15 4.38 -4.70
C PHE A 240 -8.80 5.70 -5.38
N GLU A 241 -9.52 6.75 -5.07
CA GLU A 241 -9.25 8.13 -5.51
C GLU A 241 -8.78 8.94 -4.32
N PHE A 242 -7.74 9.76 -4.52
CA PHE A 242 -7.08 10.47 -3.44
C PHE A 242 -7.18 11.97 -3.64
N ASP A 243 -7.59 12.70 -2.60
CA ASP A 243 -7.49 14.14 -2.52
C ASP A 243 -6.59 14.53 -1.34
N TYR A 244 -5.65 15.48 -1.58
CA TYR A 244 -4.58 15.81 -0.66
C TYR A 244 -4.51 17.28 -0.35
N THR A 245 -4.25 17.62 0.93
CA THR A 245 -3.74 18.93 1.32
C THR A 245 -2.32 18.80 1.88
N LEU A 246 -1.50 19.82 1.61
CA LEU A 246 -0.16 19.94 2.17
C LEU A 246 -0.13 21.13 3.12
N ASN A 247 0.60 20.98 4.22
CA ASN A 247 0.85 22.09 5.12
C ASN A 247 1.82 23.11 4.48
N LYS A 248 2.03 24.25 5.15
CA LYS A 248 2.91 25.33 4.67
C LYS A 248 4.35 24.90 4.42
N ASP A 249 4.81 23.83 5.06
CA ASP A 249 6.16 23.29 4.94
C ASP A 249 6.25 22.21 3.83
N GLY A 250 5.12 21.89 3.17
CA GLY A 250 5.04 20.92 2.08
C GLY A 250 4.87 19.45 2.51
N TYR A 251 4.64 19.18 3.79
CA TYR A 251 4.29 17.84 4.28
C TYR A 251 2.79 17.59 4.13
N LEU A 252 2.41 16.31 3.98
CA LEU A 252 1.03 15.90 3.91
C LEU A 252 0.28 16.29 5.20
N GLU A 253 -0.79 17.08 5.07
CA GLU A 253 -1.62 17.54 6.18
C GLU A 253 -2.90 16.69 6.28
N SER A 254 -3.53 16.43 5.14
CA SER A 254 -4.69 15.54 5.07
C SER A 254 -4.73 14.75 3.77
N CYS A 255 -5.48 13.65 3.80
CA CYS A 255 -5.80 12.84 2.64
C CYS A 255 -7.23 12.33 2.79
N THR A 256 -8.07 12.58 1.79
CA THR A 256 -9.37 11.92 1.66
C THR A 256 -9.24 10.81 0.63
N ILE A 257 -9.65 9.61 0.99
CA ILE A 257 -9.69 8.45 0.09
C ILE A 257 -11.16 8.12 -0.18
N ILE A 258 -11.52 8.13 -1.45
CA ILE A 258 -12.81 7.61 -1.92
C ILE A 258 -12.53 6.23 -2.49
N HIS A 259 -13.05 5.22 -1.84
CA HIS A 259 -12.94 3.82 -2.26
C HIS A 259 -14.28 3.39 -2.87
N THR A 260 -14.26 2.99 -4.12
CA THR A 260 -15.38 2.38 -4.82
C THR A 260 -15.04 0.93 -5.11
N ASP A 261 -15.85 0.03 -4.59
CA ASP A 261 -15.75 -1.41 -4.79
C ASP A 261 -16.86 -1.86 -5.74
N VAL A 262 -16.49 -2.59 -6.79
CA VAL A 262 -17.42 -3.17 -7.77
C VAL A 262 -17.18 -4.67 -7.83
N ASN A 263 -18.13 -5.43 -7.32
CA ASN A 263 -18.10 -6.88 -7.30
C ASN A 263 -19.06 -7.46 -8.35
N ILE A 264 -18.56 -8.34 -9.20
CA ILE A 264 -19.33 -9.04 -10.22
C ILE A 264 -19.17 -10.54 -9.99
N ILE A 265 -20.27 -11.17 -9.62
CA ILE A 265 -20.34 -12.62 -9.40
C ILE A 265 -21.08 -13.24 -10.58
N LYS A 266 -20.40 -14.17 -11.28
CA LYS A 266 -21.00 -15.00 -12.30
C LYS A 266 -21.01 -16.43 -11.82
N GLN A 267 -22.18 -17.04 -11.80
CA GLN A 267 -22.37 -18.44 -11.44
C GLN A 267 -22.98 -19.19 -12.61
N SER A 268 -22.43 -20.36 -12.92
CA SER A 268 -22.98 -21.28 -13.89
C SER A 268 -23.13 -22.66 -13.25
N PHE A 269 -24.32 -23.22 -13.37
CA PHE A 269 -24.65 -24.53 -12.83
C PHE A 269 -24.59 -25.57 -13.95
N ALA A 270 -24.04 -26.73 -13.67
CA ALA A 270 -24.04 -27.86 -14.59
C ALA A 270 -24.90 -29.00 -14.03
N ASP A 271 -25.62 -29.70 -14.90
CA ASP A 271 -26.40 -30.89 -14.56
C ASP A 271 -25.48 -31.96 -13.96
N LYS A 272 -25.57 -32.18 -12.65
CA LYS A 272 -24.75 -33.12 -11.90
C LYS A 272 -25.27 -34.55 -11.98
N ASN A 273 -26.56 -34.75 -12.21
CA ASN A 273 -27.21 -36.04 -12.24
C ASN A 273 -27.24 -36.65 -13.65
N GLY A 274 -26.91 -35.88 -14.67
CA GLY A 274 -26.78 -36.33 -16.04
C GLY A 274 -28.11 -36.78 -16.67
N ASP A 275 -29.25 -36.29 -16.14
CA ASP A 275 -30.58 -36.66 -16.67
C ASP A 275 -30.97 -35.81 -17.89
N GLY A 276 -30.14 -34.85 -18.26
CA GLY A 276 -30.33 -33.98 -19.41
C GLY A 276 -31.41 -32.95 -19.25
N VAL A 277 -31.95 -32.79 -18.05
CA VAL A 277 -32.95 -31.78 -17.73
C VAL A 277 -32.23 -30.59 -17.09
N ILE A 278 -31.74 -29.69 -17.94
CA ILE A 278 -31.32 -28.36 -17.51
C ILE A 278 -32.59 -27.63 -17.07
N THR A 279 -32.81 -27.57 -15.78
CA THR A 279 -33.93 -26.85 -15.23
C THR A 279 -33.71 -25.35 -15.39
N ASP A 280 -34.73 -24.52 -15.18
CA ASP A 280 -34.65 -23.04 -15.19
C ASP A 280 -33.53 -22.46 -14.28
N ASN A 281 -32.88 -23.28 -13.46
CA ASN A 281 -31.81 -22.97 -12.52
C ASN A 281 -30.39 -23.12 -13.06
N GLU A 282 -30.22 -23.66 -14.25
CA GLU A 282 -28.94 -23.64 -15.00
C GLU A 282 -28.62 -22.24 -15.52
N ARG A 283 -29.17 -21.26 -14.85
CA ARG A 283 -29.01 -19.86 -15.17
C ARG A 283 -27.60 -19.42 -14.89
N ASN A 284 -26.99 -18.81 -15.88
CA ASN A 284 -25.91 -17.90 -15.64
C ASN A 284 -26.46 -16.75 -14.80
N VAL A 285 -26.25 -16.80 -13.50
CA VAL A 285 -26.59 -15.69 -12.60
C VAL A 285 -25.44 -14.70 -12.66
N THR A 286 -25.75 -13.45 -12.92
CA THR A 286 -24.78 -12.36 -12.81
C THR A 286 -25.32 -11.37 -11.79
N GLU A 287 -24.63 -11.24 -10.69
CA GLU A 287 -24.91 -10.26 -9.65
C GLU A 287 -23.83 -9.18 -9.69
N THR A 288 -24.22 -7.93 -9.56
CA THR A 288 -23.29 -6.80 -9.47
C THR A 288 -23.63 -6.04 -8.20
N ASP A 289 -22.64 -5.89 -7.35
CA ASP A 289 -22.72 -5.06 -6.15
C ASP A 289 -21.73 -3.91 -6.27
N ILE A 290 -22.14 -2.71 -5.85
CA ILE A 290 -21.30 -1.51 -5.86
C ILE A 290 -21.44 -0.84 -4.52
N ASP A 291 -20.31 -0.70 -3.83
CA ASP A 291 -20.22 0.06 -2.59
C ASP A 291 -19.23 1.21 -2.71
N THR A 292 -19.47 2.28 -1.96
CA THR A 292 -18.57 3.43 -1.91
C THR A 292 -18.36 3.86 -0.48
N THR A 293 -17.11 3.88 -0.07
CA THR A 293 -16.70 4.33 1.26
C THR A 293 -15.77 5.54 1.17
N ILE A 294 -15.84 6.41 2.17
CA ILE A 294 -14.99 7.59 2.28
C ILE A 294 -14.21 7.49 3.59
N VAL A 295 -12.89 7.61 3.49
CA VAL A 295 -12.00 7.63 4.65
C VAL A 295 -11.16 8.89 4.62
N ASN A 296 -11.14 9.61 5.74
CA ASN A 296 -10.36 10.83 5.91
C ASN A 296 -9.18 10.59 6.83
N TYR A 297 -8.02 11.04 6.41
CA TYR A 297 -6.78 11.00 7.19
C TYR A 297 -6.30 12.41 7.47
N SER A 298 -5.76 12.63 8.67
CA SER A 298 -4.97 13.82 8.97
C SER A 298 -3.63 13.41 9.59
N PHE A 299 -2.59 14.22 9.34
CA PHE A 299 -1.21 13.90 9.68
C PHE A 299 -0.59 15.04 10.46
N LYS A 300 0.15 14.70 11.50
CA LYS A 300 0.95 15.65 12.27
C LYS A 300 2.43 15.32 12.14
N TRP A 301 3.26 16.34 11.85
CA TRP A 301 4.69 16.22 11.61
C TRP A 301 5.48 17.17 12.53
N GLU A 302 6.58 16.67 13.09
CA GLU A 302 7.52 17.44 13.93
C GLU A 302 8.98 17.18 13.53
#